data_6cc3c475cf7af82f2da11eea47430510
#
_entry.id   6cc3c475cf7af82f2da11eea47430510
#
_cell.length_a   1.000
_cell.length_b   1.000
_cell.length_c   1.000
_cell.angle_alpha   90.00
_cell.angle_beta   90.00
_cell.angle_gamma   90.00
#
_symmetry.space_group_name_H-M   'P 1'
#
loop_
_entity.id
_entity.type
_entity.pdbx_description
1 polymer ?
#
loop_
_entity_poly.entity_id
_entity_poly.type
_entity_poly.pdbx_seq_one_letter_code
_entity_poly.pdbx_strand_id
1 'polypeptide(L)'
;VVFSRRDGVDGKFNINFDDVSTKVSETLDNIHNNLLESSKNFRNENTVHVDSYEDLISALNGDPGFVTCFWDENSDDEDKVKAETKATLRCYVLDEEKTDKAVNNENTQGKLAIFSKAY
;
A
#
# COMPACT_ATOMS: atom_id res chain seq x y z
N VAL A 1 4.74 3.53 39.06
CA VAL A 1 3.55 3.69 38.24
C VAL A 1 3.49 2.55 37.25
N VAL A 2 2.28 2.02 37.00
CA VAL A 2 2.05 0.93 36.02
C VAL A 2 1.60 1.53 34.72
N PHE A 3 2.27 1.17 33.63
CA PHE A 3 1.90 1.53 32.27
C PHE A 3 1.36 0.34 31.51
N SER A 4 0.45 0.58 30.59
CA SER A 4 -0.01 -0.39 29.60
C SER A 4 -0.11 0.28 28.25
N ARG A 5 0.49 -0.34 27.24
CA ARG A 5 0.47 0.17 25.86
C ARG A 5 -0.81 -0.27 25.16
N ARG A 6 -1.40 0.63 24.38
CA ARG A 6 -2.62 0.33 23.61
C ARG A 6 -2.36 -0.48 22.33
N ASP A 7 -1.13 -0.50 21.83
CA ASP A 7 -0.72 -1.26 20.65
C ASP A 7 -0.44 -2.75 20.96
N GLY A 8 -0.58 -3.16 22.22
CA GLY A 8 -0.44 -4.54 22.65
C GLY A 8 1.01 -5.04 22.78
N VAL A 9 1.98 -4.18 22.51
CA VAL A 9 3.41 -4.52 22.67
C VAL A 9 3.79 -4.40 24.15
N ASP A 10 4.60 -5.33 24.64
CA ASP A 10 5.16 -5.37 26.02
C ASP A 10 4.17 -5.44 27.20
N GLY A 11 2.86 -5.50 26.95
CA GLY A 11 1.87 -5.65 27.99
C GLY A 11 1.89 -4.51 29.03
N LYS A 12 1.89 -4.88 30.34
CA LYS A 12 2.00 -3.96 31.47
C LYS A 12 3.43 -3.93 32.01
N PHE A 13 3.95 -2.75 32.28
CA PHE A 13 5.28 -2.57 32.86
C PHE A 13 5.31 -1.46 33.91
N ASN A 14 6.27 -1.55 34.84
CA ASN A 14 6.44 -0.57 35.91
C ASN A 14 7.48 0.48 35.55
N ILE A 15 7.18 1.73 35.92
CA ILE A 15 8.10 2.88 35.75
C ILE A 15 8.20 3.63 37.06
N ASN A 16 9.40 4.13 37.38
CA ASN A 16 9.59 5.05 38.51
C ASN A 16 8.82 6.35 38.25
N PHE A 17 8.31 6.95 39.31
CA PHE A 17 7.51 8.16 39.19
C PHE A 17 8.26 9.32 38.52
N ASP A 18 9.54 9.46 38.83
CA ASP A 18 10.39 10.53 38.29
C ASP A 18 10.65 10.41 36.77
N ASP A 19 10.55 9.19 36.24
CA ASP A 19 10.79 8.88 34.82
C ASP A 19 9.51 8.95 33.95
N VAL A 20 8.35 9.15 34.57
CA VAL A 20 7.04 9.06 33.90
C VAL A 20 6.98 9.98 32.70
N SER A 21 7.35 11.25 32.83
CA SER A 21 7.24 12.24 31.76
C SER A 21 8.06 11.85 30.53
N THR A 22 9.32 11.48 30.73
CA THR A 22 10.21 11.03 29.66
C THR A 22 9.68 9.75 29.01
N LYS A 23 9.28 8.80 29.85
CA LYS A 23 8.82 7.49 29.37
C LYS A 23 7.51 7.53 28.63
N VAL A 24 6.62 8.46 28.97
CA VAL A 24 5.39 8.71 28.21
C VAL A 24 5.71 9.16 26.79
N SER A 25 6.57 10.18 26.64
CA SER A 25 6.95 10.69 25.33
C SER A 25 7.60 9.63 24.45
N GLU A 26 8.60 8.91 24.98
CA GLU A 26 9.24 7.80 24.27
C GLU A 26 8.24 6.71 23.85
N THR A 27 7.30 6.37 24.74
CA THR A 27 6.30 5.33 24.47
C THR A 27 5.32 5.77 23.39
N LEU A 28 4.90 7.02 23.39
CA LEU A 28 4.01 7.56 22.34
C LEU A 28 4.68 7.57 20.97
N ASP A 29 5.95 8.01 20.89
CA ASP A 29 6.72 7.99 19.66
C ASP A 29 6.91 6.55 19.15
N ASN A 30 7.18 5.62 20.05
CA ASN A 30 7.35 4.21 19.73
C ASN A 30 6.02 3.58 19.23
N ILE A 31 4.89 3.88 19.86
CA ILE A 31 3.56 3.46 19.40
C ILE A 31 3.28 4.01 18.00
N HIS A 32 3.56 5.30 17.77
CA HIS A 32 3.37 5.93 16.46
C HIS A 32 4.19 5.21 15.38
N ASN A 33 5.47 4.97 15.65
CA ASN A 33 6.35 4.29 14.70
C ASN A 33 5.91 2.84 14.44
N ASN A 34 5.51 2.10 15.47
CA ASN A 34 5.03 0.73 15.32
C ASN A 34 3.75 0.66 14.46
N LEU A 35 2.81 1.56 14.70
CA LEU A 35 1.57 1.62 13.91
C LEU A 35 1.86 1.99 12.45
N LEU A 36 2.77 2.94 12.22
CA LEU A 36 3.19 3.33 10.88
C LEU A 36 3.87 2.18 10.15
N GLU A 37 4.83 1.51 10.79
CA GLU A 37 5.53 0.37 10.18
C GLU A 37 4.58 -0.82 9.93
N SER A 38 3.68 -1.11 10.85
CA SER A 38 2.65 -2.15 10.64
C SER A 38 1.76 -1.84 9.43
N SER A 39 1.36 -0.58 9.28
CA SER A 39 0.55 -0.14 8.13
C SER A 39 1.33 -0.23 6.81
N LYS A 40 2.60 0.17 6.80
CA LYS A 40 3.48 0.06 5.63
C LYS A 40 3.68 -1.40 5.23
N ASN A 41 3.97 -2.26 6.20
CA ASN A 41 4.18 -3.68 5.95
C ASN A 41 2.93 -4.32 5.38
N PHE A 42 1.77 -4.07 5.98
CA PHE A 42 0.49 -4.55 5.46
C PHE A 42 0.24 -4.11 4.01
N ARG A 43 0.46 -2.82 3.71
CA ARG A 43 0.35 -2.31 2.33
C ARG A 43 1.30 -3.03 1.39
N ASN A 44 2.57 -3.19 1.78
CA ASN A 44 3.59 -3.81 0.93
C ASN A 44 3.30 -5.29 0.66
N GLU A 45 2.86 -6.02 1.68
CA GLU A 45 2.46 -7.44 1.56
C GLU A 45 1.23 -7.63 0.67
N ASN A 46 0.37 -6.61 0.57
CA ASN A 46 -0.85 -6.62 -0.23
C ASN A 46 -0.70 -5.79 -1.53
N THR A 47 0.51 -5.56 -2.00
CA THR A 47 0.78 -4.86 -3.26
C THR A 47 1.65 -5.74 -4.15
N VAL A 48 1.19 -5.99 -5.38
CA VAL A 48 1.91 -6.79 -6.38
C VAL A 48 2.21 -5.90 -7.59
N HIS A 49 3.42 -5.99 -8.12
CA HIS A 49 3.79 -5.35 -9.38
C HIS A 49 3.71 -6.36 -10.53
N VAL A 50 3.19 -5.94 -11.66
CA VAL A 50 3.05 -6.76 -12.86
C VAL A 50 3.56 -6.03 -14.10
N ASP A 51 4.12 -6.79 -15.04
CA ASP A 51 4.76 -6.29 -16.25
C ASP A 51 4.00 -6.65 -17.53
N SER A 52 2.84 -7.30 -17.43
CA SER A 52 2.00 -7.64 -18.57
C SER A 52 0.51 -7.42 -18.28
N TYR A 53 -0.28 -7.23 -19.35
CA TYR A 53 -1.73 -7.09 -19.24
C TYR A 53 -2.39 -8.38 -18.71
N GLU A 54 -1.91 -9.53 -19.14
CA GLU A 54 -2.45 -10.84 -18.69
C GLU A 54 -2.21 -11.04 -17.20
N ASP A 55 -1.02 -10.69 -16.70
CA ASP A 55 -0.71 -10.74 -15.26
C ASP A 55 -1.54 -9.74 -14.46
N LEU A 56 -1.82 -8.54 -15.02
CA LEU A 56 -2.70 -7.56 -14.40
C LEU A 56 -4.11 -8.13 -14.19
N ILE A 57 -4.71 -8.70 -15.23
CA ILE A 57 -6.05 -9.32 -15.15
C ILE A 57 -6.05 -10.50 -14.19
N SER A 58 -5.03 -11.34 -14.24
CA SER A 58 -4.88 -12.50 -13.35
C SER A 58 -4.76 -12.07 -11.88
N ALA A 59 -3.88 -11.13 -11.58
CA ALA A 59 -3.69 -10.61 -10.22
C ALA A 59 -4.96 -9.94 -9.68
N LEU A 60 -5.65 -9.14 -10.50
CA LEU A 60 -6.90 -8.48 -10.10
C LEU A 60 -8.07 -9.46 -9.90
N ASN A 61 -8.05 -10.61 -10.53
CA ASN A 61 -9.06 -11.65 -10.31
C ASN A 61 -8.72 -12.59 -9.13
N GLY A 62 -7.51 -12.50 -8.59
CA GLY A 62 -7.07 -13.20 -7.40
C GLY A 62 -7.49 -12.52 -6.09
N ASP A 63 -6.62 -12.59 -5.09
CA ASP A 63 -6.86 -11.98 -3.78
C ASP A 63 -6.92 -10.44 -3.85
N PRO A 64 -7.80 -9.81 -3.08
CA PRO A 64 -7.94 -8.37 -3.08
C PRO A 64 -6.68 -7.70 -2.51
N GLY A 65 -6.17 -6.73 -3.24
CA GLY A 65 -5.01 -5.94 -2.87
C GLY A 65 -4.82 -4.81 -3.86
N PHE A 66 -3.63 -4.24 -3.86
CA PHE A 66 -3.20 -3.29 -4.88
C PHE A 66 -2.36 -4.01 -5.93
N VAL A 67 -2.65 -3.73 -7.19
CA VAL A 67 -1.80 -4.17 -8.29
C VAL A 67 -1.22 -2.92 -8.96
N THR A 68 0.09 -2.89 -9.09
CA THR A 68 0.81 -1.79 -9.73
C THR A 68 1.36 -2.23 -11.08
N CYS A 69 1.29 -1.36 -12.06
CA CYS A 69 1.90 -1.57 -13.37
C CYS A 69 2.20 -0.22 -14.02
N PHE A 70 3.00 -0.23 -15.09
CA PHE A 70 3.14 0.93 -15.95
C PHE A 70 1.97 0.98 -16.94
N TRP A 71 1.26 2.08 -17.00
CA TRP A 71 0.01 2.24 -17.73
C TRP A 71 0.06 3.45 -18.65
N ASP A 72 -0.36 3.28 -19.90
CA ASP A 72 -0.63 4.38 -20.83
C ASP A 72 -2.03 4.95 -20.50
N GLU A 73 -2.11 6.25 -20.32
CA GLU A 73 -3.32 6.97 -19.88
C GLU A 73 -4.46 6.88 -20.91
N ASN A 74 -4.98 5.66 -21.13
CA ASN A 74 -6.03 5.37 -22.08
C ASN A 74 -7.31 4.92 -21.34
N SER A 75 -8.36 5.72 -21.41
CA SER A 75 -9.63 5.47 -20.76
C SER A 75 -10.38 4.24 -21.29
N ASP A 76 -10.24 3.93 -22.58
CA ASP A 76 -10.91 2.77 -23.18
C ASP A 76 -10.34 1.45 -22.64
N ASP A 77 -9.04 1.43 -22.37
CA ASP A 77 -8.38 0.26 -21.77
C ASP A 77 -8.69 0.14 -20.27
N GLU A 78 -8.85 1.26 -19.56
CA GLU A 78 -9.35 1.26 -18.18
C GLU A 78 -10.75 0.65 -18.07
N ASP A 79 -11.65 0.99 -19.00
CA ASP A 79 -12.99 0.43 -19.06
C ASP A 79 -12.98 -1.08 -19.37
N LYS A 80 -12.04 -1.57 -20.17
CA LYS A 80 -11.83 -3.02 -20.40
C LYS A 80 -11.41 -3.73 -19.11
N VAL A 81 -10.39 -3.21 -18.40
CA VAL A 81 -9.96 -3.77 -17.11
C VAL A 81 -11.12 -3.83 -16.13
N LYS A 82 -11.92 -2.76 -16.05
CA LYS A 82 -13.10 -2.70 -15.19
C LYS A 82 -14.16 -3.74 -15.58
N ALA A 83 -14.39 -3.93 -16.88
CA ALA A 83 -15.35 -4.92 -17.36
C ALA A 83 -14.91 -6.37 -17.03
N GLU A 84 -13.62 -6.66 -17.18
CA GLU A 84 -13.05 -8.00 -16.98
C GLU A 84 -12.84 -8.37 -15.49
N THR A 85 -12.53 -7.38 -14.64
CA THR A 85 -12.08 -7.64 -13.26
C THR A 85 -12.93 -6.98 -12.18
N LYS A 86 -13.73 -5.97 -12.54
CA LYS A 86 -14.40 -5.02 -11.64
C LYS A 86 -13.43 -4.13 -10.84
N ALA A 87 -12.14 -4.20 -11.12
CA ALA A 87 -11.16 -3.28 -10.58
C ALA A 87 -11.14 -1.97 -11.36
N THR A 88 -10.68 -0.93 -10.73
CA THR A 88 -10.51 0.38 -11.35
C THR A 88 -9.11 0.94 -11.08
N LEU A 89 -8.64 1.77 -11.98
CA LEU A 89 -7.49 2.62 -11.72
C LEU A 89 -7.81 3.52 -10.52
N ARG A 90 -6.94 3.53 -9.52
CA ARG A 90 -7.09 4.35 -8.32
C ARG A 90 -6.35 5.66 -8.43
N CYS A 91 -5.12 5.60 -8.83
CA CYS A 91 -4.26 6.77 -9.03
C CYS A 91 -3.01 6.40 -9.81
N TYR A 92 -2.33 7.43 -10.28
CA TYR A 92 -0.94 7.37 -10.68
C TYR A 92 -0.06 7.79 -9.50
N VAL A 93 1.09 7.13 -9.33
CA VAL A 93 2.03 7.49 -8.28
C VAL A 93 2.72 8.81 -8.67
N LEU A 94 2.54 9.82 -7.82
CA LEU A 94 3.24 11.09 -7.96
C LEU A 94 4.72 10.92 -7.56
N ASP A 95 5.58 11.71 -8.13
CA ASP A 95 7.03 11.73 -7.85
C ASP A 95 7.79 10.44 -8.24
N GLU A 96 7.16 9.52 -8.95
CA GLU A 96 7.84 8.38 -9.57
C GLU A 96 8.33 8.81 -10.96
N GLU A 97 9.61 9.15 -11.07
CA GLU A 97 10.23 9.50 -12.34
C GLU A 97 10.46 8.29 -13.25
N LYS A 98 10.31 7.08 -12.70
CA LYS A 98 10.46 5.86 -13.48
C LYS A 98 9.30 5.70 -14.43
N THR A 99 9.64 5.53 -15.69
CA THR A 99 8.70 5.11 -16.73
C THR A 99 9.23 3.81 -17.33
N ASP A 100 8.33 2.90 -17.65
CA ASP A 100 8.63 1.68 -18.36
C ASP A 100 7.55 1.43 -19.41
N LYS A 101 7.68 0.38 -20.20
CA LYS A 101 6.67 0.03 -21.20
C LYS A 101 5.30 -0.14 -20.54
N ALA A 102 4.30 0.49 -21.11
CA ALA A 102 2.94 0.35 -20.63
C ALA A 102 2.41 -1.06 -20.91
N VAL A 103 1.78 -1.70 -19.92
CA VAL A 103 1.23 -3.06 -20.05
C VAL A 103 0.03 -3.13 -21.00
N ASN A 104 -0.67 -2.00 -21.21
CA ASN A 104 -1.76 -1.88 -22.18
C ASN A 104 -1.33 -1.42 -23.57
N ASN A 105 -0.09 -0.95 -23.72
CA ASN A 105 0.44 -0.50 -24.99
C ASN A 105 1.96 -0.60 -25.04
N GLU A 106 2.50 -1.67 -25.56
CA GLU A 106 3.95 -1.96 -25.60
C GLU A 106 4.78 -0.92 -26.38
N ASN A 107 4.14 -0.07 -27.17
CA ASN A 107 4.80 0.96 -27.98
C ASN A 107 4.92 2.31 -27.26
N THR A 108 4.34 2.43 -26.06
CA THR A 108 4.36 3.66 -25.28
C THR A 108 5.01 3.42 -23.91
N GLN A 109 5.52 4.50 -23.34
CA GLN A 109 5.95 4.52 -21.94
C GLN A 109 4.77 4.87 -21.05
N GLY A 110 4.53 4.02 -20.04
CA GLY A 110 3.49 4.23 -19.05
C GLY A 110 3.98 4.95 -17.81
N LYS A 111 3.04 5.50 -17.06
CA LYS A 111 3.23 5.98 -15.69
C LYS A 111 2.88 4.88 -14.70
N LEU A 112 3.55 4.86 -13.56
CA LEU A 112 3.22 3.89 -12.52
C LEU A 112 1.80 4.11 -12.00
N ALA A 113 0.95 3.15 -12.24
CA ALA A 113 -0.47 3.15 -11.92
C ALA A 113 -0.80 2.13 -10.84
N ILE A 114 -1.83 2.39 -10.06
CA ILE A 114 -2.34 1.51 -9.01
C ILE A 114 -3.78 1.13 -9.34
N PHE A 115 -4.02 -0.16 -9.47
CA PHE A 115 -5.34 -0.75 -9.65
C PHE A 115 -5.80 -1.48 -8.39
N SER A 116 -7.10 -1.46 -8.11
CA SER A 116 -7.69 -2.25 -7.03
C SER A 116 -9.19 -2.41 -7.23
N LYS A 117 -9.76 -3.48 -6.68
CA LYS A 117 -11.22 -3.63 -6.53
C LYS A 117 -11.72 -2.75 -5.38
N ALA A 118 -12.94 -2.23 -5.52
CA ALA A 118 -13.67 -1.60 -4.44
C ALA A 118 -14.64 -2.62 -3.87
N TYR A 119 -14.24 -3.41 -2.91
CA TYR A 119 -15.07 -4.41 -2.22
C TYR A 119 -15.59 -5.55 -3.10
#